data_9685aca82aeca72215754ad64911054c
#
_entry.id   9685aca82aeca72215754ad64911054c
#
_cell.length_a   1.000
_cell.length_b   1.000
_cell.length_c   1.000
_cell.angle_alpha   90.00
_cell.angle_beta   90.00
_cell.angle_gamma   90.00
#
_symmetry.space_group_name_H-M   'P 1'
#
loop_
_entity.id
_entity.type
_entity.pdbx_description
1 polymer ?
#
loop_
_entity_poly.entity_id
_entity_poly.type
_entity_poly.pdbx_seq_one_letter_code
_entity_poly.pdbx_strand_id
1 'polypeptide(L)'
;STQGVSSAASDVYKRQGWVTALSAQASDMSGWMLMGLPGCVYAFGANQAWIAIGLLIGTILNWVIVAGRLRRYTIRAGNAMTIPEYLSNRFRDKHNILITISAIVIVIFFVVYSASAFASGGKLFASITKMDYHQALIVGAVVILIYTFLGGFLAVCTTDFVQGMMMLVGVLAVPILVVIVLGTGNIVPNLVNSGLNVDAKDYLNIFMQDGKPISGISIASQLAWGLGYFGMPHILLRFMAIEDEKKLSLSRKVATTWVVISLAVAVLIGVIGLGMTEAGKLEMLQGSASETIIVKIADLLSTYGIIPALLGGTILAGILASTM
;
A
#
# COMPACT_ATOMS: atom_id res chain seq x y z
N SER A 1 -9.84 -30.67 -8.36
CA SER A 1 -10.26 -30.85 -6.99
C SER A 1 -9.77 -29.69 -6.14
N THR A 2 -10.66 -29.03 -5.44
CA THR A 2 -10.40 -27.88 -4.56
C THR A 2 -9.41 -28.18 -3.43
N GLN A 3 -9.26 -29.43 -3.00
CA GLN A 3 -8.28 -29.85 -1.99
C GLN A 3 -6.83 -29.76 -2.46
N GLY A 4 -6.52 -30.01 -3.71
CA GLY A 4 -5.16 -29.92 -4.24
C GLY A 4 -4.65 -28.48 -4.32
N VAL A 5 -5.50 -27.53 -4.64
CA VAL A 5 -5.17 -26.11 -4.70
C VAL A 5 -4.97 -25.53 -3.29
N SER A 6 -5.78 -25.94 -2.34
CA SER A 6 -5.65 -25.54 -0.93
C SER A 6 -4.35 -26.05 -0.29
N SER A 7 -3.93 -27.29 -0.60
CA SER A 7 -2.67 -27.84 -0.08
C SER A 7 -1.45 -27.14 -0.69
N ALA A 8 -1.45 -26.84 -1.99
CA ALA A 8 -0.36 -26.14 -2.66
C ALA A 8 -0.22 -24.68 -2.15
N ALA A 9 -1.30 -23.98 -1.95
CA ALA A 9 -1.28 -22.64 -1.35
C ALA A 9 -0.75 -22.66 0.08
N SER A 10 -1.16 -23.63 0.90
CA SER A 10 -0.62 -23.82 2.25
C SER A 10 0.86 -24.17 2.25
N ASP A 11 1.35 -24.89 1.24
CA ASP A 11 2.76 -25.28 1.15
C ASP A 11 3.71 -24.11 0.83
N VAL A 12 3.24 -23.08 0.11
CA VAL A 12 4.02 -21.84 -0.10
C VAL A 12 4.17 -21.07 1.20
N TYR A 13 3.11 -20.95 1.99
CA TYR A 13 3.18 -20.31 3.30
C TYR A 13 3.94 -21.14 4.34
N LYS A 14 3.91 -22.47 4.23
CA LYS A 14 4.62 -23.39 5.12
C LYS A 14 6.14 -23.25 5.08
N ARG A 15 6.73 -22.80 3.97
CA ARG A 15 8.17 -22.90 3.76
C ARG A 15 9.01 -21.73 4.28
N GLN A 16 8.48 -20.47 4.30
CA GLN A 16 9.33 -19.32 4.66
C GLN A 16 8.54 -18.18 5.30
N GLY A 17 8.79 -17.87 6.57
CA GLY A 17 8.11 -16.80 7.30
C GLY A 17 8.29 -15.39 6.70
N TRP A 18 9.35 -15.13 5.97
CA TRP A 18 9.59 -13.87 5.27
C TRP A 18 8.73 -13.71 4.00
N VAL A 19 8.45 -14.82 3.29
CA VAL A 19 7.52 -14.80 2.14
C VAL A 19 6.11 -14.43 2.58
N THR A 20 5.65 -15.01 3.69
CA THR A 20 4.35 -14.66 4.28
C THR A 20 4.29 -13.18 4.68
N ALA A 21 5.36 -12.66 5.28
CA ALA A 21 5.44 -11.27 5.67
C ALA A 21 5.37 -10.33 4.46
N LEU A 22 6.17 -10.58 3.43
CA LEU A 22 6.20 -9.76 2.23
C LEU A 22 4.90 -9.86 1.42
N SER A 23 4.31 -11.05 1.29
CA SER A 23 3.01 -11.19 0.65
C SER A 23 1.91 -10.47 1.44
N ALA A 24 1.92 -10.53 2.77
CA ALA A 24 0.98 -9.79 3.59
C ALA A 24 1.12 -8.27 3.38
N GLN A 25 2.36 -7.78 3.32
CA GLN A 25 2.62 -6.35 3.13
C GLN A 25 2.33 -5.87 1.69
N ALA A 26 2.68 -6.67 0.69
CA ALA A 26 2.38 -6.34 -0.71
C ALA A 26 0.88 -6.20 -0.96
N SER A 27 0.07 -7.09 -0.37
CA SER A 27 -1.39 -7.00 -0.48
C SER A 27 -2.01 -5.90 0.39
N ASP A 28 -1.34 -5.50 1.46
CA ASP A 28 -1.77 -4.41 2.33
C ASP A 28 -1.48 -3.04 1.70
N MET A 29 -0.32 -2.92 1.10
CA MET A 29 0.13 -1.69 0.47
C MET A 29 -0.42 -1.57 -0.95
N SER A 30 -1.67 -1.15 -1.02
CA SER A 30 -2.36 -0.84 -2.28
C SER A 30 -1.72 0.34 -3.01
N GLY A 31 -2.19 0.62 -4.23
CA GLY A 31 -1.82 1.82 -4.99
C GLY A 31 -1.96 3.12 -4.20
N TRP A 32 -2.77 3.10 -3.12
CA TRP A 32 -2.89 4.24 -2.22
C TRP A 32 -1.56 4.61 -1.54
N MET A 33 -0.76 3.64 -1.08
CA MET A 33 0.53 3.95 -0.46
C MET A 33 1.52 4.56 -1.45
N LEU A 34 1.52 4.11 -2.71
CA LEU A 34 2.48 4.57 -3.72
C LEU A 34 2.04 5.85 -4.44
N MET A 35 0.73 6.11 -4.52
CA MET A 35 0.17 7.26 -5.22
C MET A 35 -0.57 8.20 -4.26
N GLY A 36 -1.49 7.69 -3.45
CA GLY A 36 -2.34 8.48 -2.58
C GLY A 36 -1.57 9.19 -1.46
N LEU A 37 -0.75 8.47 -0.69
CA LEU A 37 0.01 9.07 0.41
C LEU A 37 1.03 10.11 -0.08
N PRO A 38 1.89 9.83 -1.09
CA PRO A 38 2.74 10.87 -1.67
C PRO A 38 1.96 12.06 -2.23
N GLY A 39 0.82 11.80 -2.89
CA GLY A 39 -0.06 12.84 -3.40
C GLY A 39 -0.68 13.71 -2.31
N CYS A 40 -1.12 13.11 -1.19
CA CYS A 40 -1.60 13.85 -0.03
C CYS A 40 -0.49 14.72 0.59
N VAL A 41 0.71 14.16 0.77
CA VAL A 41 1.85 14.93 1.29
C VAL A 41 2.23 16.07 0.34
N TYR A 42 2.27 15.81 -0.96
CA TYR A 42 2.52 16.82 -1.97
C TYR A 42 1.52 17.99 -1.87
N ALA A 43 0.21 17.68 -1.73
CA ALA A 43 -0.85 18.67 -1.73
C ALA A 43 -1.05 19.39 -0.39
N PHE A 44 -0.89 18.69 0.74
CA PHE A 44 -1.27 19.18 2.06
C PHE A 44 -0.11 19.27 3.07
N GLY A 45 1.09 18.82 2.69
CA GLY A 45 2.28 18.93 3.52
C GLY A 45 2.55 17.71 4.42
N ALA A 46 3.63 17.85 5.21
CA ALA A 46 4.14 16.79 6.08
C ALA A 46 3.18 16.40 7.22
N ASN A 47 2.15 17.18 7.51
CA ASN A 47 1.11 16.81 8.48
C ASN A 47 0.38 15.51 8.10
N GLN A 48 0.38 15.13 6.81
CA GLN A 48 -0.17 13.85 6.36
C GLN A 48 0.66 12.63 6.83
N ALA A 49 1.86 12.84 7.38
CA ALA A 49 2.65 11.79 8.02
C ALA A 49 1.93 11.16 9.22
N TRP A 50 0.97 11.83 9.84
CA TRP A 50 0.16 11.23 10.90
C TRP A 50 -0.64 10.01 10.42
N ILE A 51 -1.05 9.97 9.15
CA ILE A 51 -1.66 8.77 8.55
C ILE A 51 -0.64 7.64 8.51
N ALA A 52 0.58 7.91 8.03
CA ALA A 52 1.65 6.92 7.99
C ALA A 52 2.01 6.39 9.39
N ILE A 53 2.08 7.27 10.40
CA ILE A 53 2.32 6.89 11.79
C ILE A 53 1.18 6.01 12.31
N GLY A 54 -0.07 6.35 12.03
CA GLY A 54 -1.24 5.56 12.40
C GLY A 54 -1.21 4.16 11.79
N LEU A 55 -0.93 4.06 10.50
CA LEU A 55 -0.78 2.79 9.79
C LEU A 55 0.37 1.94 10.35
N LEU A 56 1.50 2.54 10.66
CA LEU A 56 2.63 1.86 11.28
C LEU A 56 2.26 1.27 12.65
N ILE A 57 1.64 2.09 13.52
CA ILE A 57 1.18 1.64 14.84
C ILE A 57 0.14 0.52 14.68
N GLY A 58 -0.83 0.69 13.79
CA GLY A 58 -1.85 -0.32 13.50
C GLY A 58 -1.24 -1.65 13.04
N THR A 59 -0.28 -1.59 12.12
CA THR A 59 0.44 -2.79 11.64
C THR A 59 1.16 -3.49 12.79
N ILE A 60 1.96 -2.76 13.58
CA ILE A 60 2.70 -3.34 14.72
C ILE A 60 1.74 -4.00 15.70
N LEU A 61 0.69 -3.30 16.10
CA LEU A 61 -0.30 -3.82 17.04
C LEU A 61 -1.03 -5.05 16.46
N ASN A 62 -1.38 -5.03 15.19
CA ASN A 62 -2.03 -6.17 14.53
C ASN A 62 -1.12 -7.42 14.55
N TRP A 63 0.17 -7.28 14.21
CA TRP A 63 1.13 -8.37 14.28
C TRP A 63 1.40 -8.87 15.71
N VAL A 64 1.43 -7.97 16.70
CA VAL A 64 1.73 -8.32 18.10
C VAL A 64 0.52 -8.93 18.80
N ILE A 65 -0.66 -8.32 18.62
CA ILE A 65 -1.85 -8.66 19.40
C ILE A 65 -2.70 -9.70 18.68
N VAL A 66 -2.91 -9.53 17.36
CA VAL A 66 -3.90 -10.32 16.62
C VAL A 66 -3.29 -11.57 16.01
N ALA A 67 -2.15 -11.47 15.32
CA ALA A 67 -1.64 -12.55 14.47
C ALA A 67 -1.51 -13.91 15.21
N GLY A 68 -0.82 -13.94 16.35
CA GLY A 68 -0.62 -15.17 17.11
C GLY A 68 -1.91 -15.72 17.74
N ARG A 69 -2.74 -14.81 18.26
CA ARG A 69 -4.04 -15.22 18.84
C ARG A 69 -4.98 -15.76 17.78
N LEU A 70 -5.09 -15.05 16.65
CA LEU A 70 -5.96 -15.46 15.56
C LEU A 70 -5.54 -16.84 15.02
N ARG A 71 -4.24 -17.07 14.80
CA ARG A 71 -3.76 -18.39 14.36
C ARG A 71 -4.13 -19.52 15.30
N ARG A 72 -3.86 -19.35 16.60
CA ARG A 72 -4.21 -20.37 17.63
C ARG A 72 -5.71 -20.68 17.67
N TYR A 73 -6.53 -19.63 17.63
CA TYR A 73 -7.98 -19.80 17.66
C TYR A 73 -8.54 -20.38 16.36
N THR A 74 -7.93 -20.06 15.21
CA THR A 74 -8.29 -20.63 13.91
C THR A 74 -8.10 -22.15 13.90
N ILE A 75 -6.98 -22.64 14.44
CA ILE A 75 -6.72 -24.08 14.55
C ILE A 75 -7.79 -24.73 15.44
N ARG A 76 -8.10 -24.12 16.59
CA ARG A 76 -9.13 -24.62 17.52
C ARG A 76 -10.55 -24.56 16.94
N ALA A 77 -10.80 -23.67 16.02
CA ALA A 77 -12.08 -23.51 15.31
C ALA A 77 -12.18 -24.41 14.05
N GLY A 78 -11.49 -25.54 14.02
CA GLY A 78 -11.55 -26.48 12.91
C GLY A 78 -10.68 -26.09 11.72
N ASN A 79 -9.63 -25.29 11.93
CA ASN A 79 -8.74 -24.76 10.89
C ASN A 79 -9.49 -24.00 9.79
N ALA A 80 -10.40 -23.12 10.21
CA ALA A 80 -11.22 -22.32 9.32
C ALA A 80 -10.36 -21.56 8.29
N MET A 81 -10.82 -21.52 7.05
CA MET A 81 -10.08 -20.90 5.93
C MET A 81 -10.49 -19.45 5.68
N THR A 82 -11.65 -19.03 6.19
CA THR A 82 -12.18 -17.68 6.00
C THR A 82 -12.60 -17.06 7.34
N ILE A 83 -12.65 -15.73 7.40
CA ILE A 83 -13.11 -15.01 8.60
C ILE A 83 -14.57 -15.35 8.94
N PRO A 84 -15.52 -15.39 7.98
CA PRO A 84 -16.89 -15.83 8.26
C PRO A 84 -16.98 -17.23 8.87
N GLU A 85 -16.25 -18.18 8.29
CA GLU A 85 -16.19 -19.55 8.81
C GLU A 85 -15.57 -19.60 10.22
N TYR A 86 -14.48 -18.87 10.44
CA TYR A 86 -13.85 -18.76 11.76
C TYR A 86 -14.82 -18.23 12.81
N LEU A 87 -15.59 -17.20 12.51
CA LEU A 87 -16.58 -16.63 13.42
C LEU A 87 -17.70 -17.65 13.71
N SER A 88 -18.23 -18.30 12.68
CA SER A 88 -19.27 -19.32 12.82
C SER A 88 -18.79 -20.49 13.69
N ASN A 89 -17.61 -21.03 13.41
CA ASN A 89 -17.05 -22.15 14.16
C ASN A 89 -16.70 -21.77 15.61
N ARG A 90 -16.12 -20.57 15.82
CA ARG A 90 -15.75 -20.08 17.15
C ARG A 90 -16.95 -19.92 18.07
N PHE A 91 -18.04 -19.36 17.56
CA PHE A 91 -19.26 -19.11 18.34
C PHE A 91 -20.30 -20.22 18.22
N ARG A 92 -19.97 -21.33 17.53
CA ARG A 92 -20.85 -22.50 17.31
C ARG A 92 -22.19 -22.05 16.73
N ASP A 93 -22.17 -21.21 15.70
CA ASP A 93 -23.36 -20.68 15.07
C ASP A 93 -24.14 -21.79 14.32
N LYS A 94 -25.26 -22.22 14.91
CA LYS A 94 -26.12 -23.29 14.35
C LYS A 94 -26.99 -22.78 13.18
N HIS A 95 -27.21 -21.47 13.09
CA HIS A 95 -28.15 -20.87 12.14
C HIS A 95 -27.46 -20.16 10.98
N ASN A 96 -26.12 -20.23 10.88
CA ASN A 96 -25.33 -19.56 9.86
C ASN A 96 -25.52 -18.03 9.83
N ILE A 97 -25.96 -17.41 10.94
CA ILE A 97 -26.20 -15.96 11.04
C ILE A 97 -24.88 -15.21 10.98
N LEU A 98 -23.88 -15.63 11.75
CA LEU A 98 -22.57 -14.96 11.80
C LEU A 98 -21.82 -15.07 10.48
N ILE A 99 -21.87 -16.24 9.83
CA ILE A 99 -21.24 -16.42 8.52
C ILE A 99 -21.90 -15.53 7.46
N THR A 100 -23.23 -15.44 7.48
CA THR A 100 -23.98 -14.62 6.53
C THR A 100 -23.72 -13.12 6.74
N ILE A 101 -23.86 -12.63 7.97
CA ILE A 101 -23.64 -11.21 8.27
C ILE A 101 -22.20 -10.81 7.96
N SER A 102 -21.21 -11.57 8.40
CA SER A 102 -19.81 -11.25 8.15
C SER A 102 -19.44 -11.31 6.67
N ALA A 103 -20.00 -12.26 5.91
CA ALA A 103 -19.82 -12.33 4.47
C ALA A 103 -20.42 -11.11 3.75
N ILE A 104 -21.64 -10.70 4.12
CA ILE A 104 -22.28 -9.50 3.55
C ILE A 104 -21.44 -8.24 3.83
N VAL A 105 -20.99 -8.07 5.08
CA VAL A 105 -20.13 -6.92 5.45
C VAL A 105 -18.85 -6.91 4.63
N ILE A 106 -18.16 -8.06 4.51
CA ILE A 106 -16.94 -8.17 3.71
C ILE A 106 -17.22 -7.80 2.26
N VAL A 107 -18.28 -8.35 1.65
CA VAL A 107 -18.62 -8.07 0.24
C VAL A 107 -18.86 -6.57 0.03
N ILE A 108 -19.65 -5.92 0.88
CA ILE A 108 -19.97 -4.49 0.74
C ILE A 108 -18.68 -3.65 0.77
N PHE A 109 -17.81 -3.84 1.76
CA PHE A 109 -16.60 -3.04 1.89
C PHE A 109 -15.55 -3.39 0.83
N PHE A 110 -15.43 -4.67 0.46
CA PHE A 110 -14.45 -5.09 -0.56
C PHE A 110 -14.84 -4.71 -1.98
N VAL A 111 -16.10 -4.56 -2.31
CA VAL A 111 -16.53 -3.97 -3.59
C VAL A 111 -15.99 -2.54 -3.70
N VAL A 112 -16.13 -1.73 -2.65
CA VAL A 112 -15.60 -0.34 -2.63
C VAL A 112 -14.07 -0.34 -2.69
N TYR A 113 -13.42 -1.23 -1.92
CA TYR A 113 -11.96 -1.36 -1.92
C TYR A 113 -11.41 -1.75 -3.30
N SER A 114 -12.01 -2.76 -3.94
CA SER A 114 -11.62 -3.19 -5.29
C SER A 114 -11.87 -2.11 -6.34
N ALA A 115 -12.98 -1.38 -6.23
CA ALA A 115 -13.25 -0.25 -7.12
C ALA A 115 -12.17 0.84 -7.01
N SER A 116 -11.71 1.14 -5.81
CA SER A 116 -10.62 2.10 -5.57
C SER A 116 -9.29 1.62 -6.16
N ALA A 117 -8.98 0.32 -6.06
CA ALA A 117 -7.80 -0.27 -6.66
C ALA A 117 -7.84 -0.19 -8.20
N PHE A 118 -8.97 -0.54 -8.82
CA PHE A 118 -9.15 -0.39 -10.26
C PHE A 118 -9.05 1.07 -10.71
N ALA A 119 -9.59 2.01 -9.94
CA ALA A 119 -9.48 3.44 -10.24
C ALA A 119 -8.02 3.91 -10.21
N SER A 120 -7.22 3.48 -9.23
CA SER A 120 -5.78 3.79 -9.15
C SER A 120 -5.02 3.18 -10.34
N GLY A 121 -5.27 1.91 -10.66
CA GLY A 121 -4.71 1.24 -11.83
C GLY A 121 -5.07 1.93 -13.14
N GLY A 122 -6.34 2.34 -13.30
CA GLY A 122 -6.81 3.09 -14.46
C GLY A 122 -6.09 4.44 -14.63
N LYS A 123 -5.90 5.19 -13.53
CA LYS A 123 -5.12 6.44 -13.56
C LYS A 123 -3.67 6.20 -14.00
N LEU A 124 -3.03 5.14 -13.48
CA LEU A 124 -1.68 4.80 -13.86
C LEU A 124 -1.59 4.42 -15.35
N PHE A 125 -2.44 3.50 -15.81
CA PHE A 125 -2.47 3.08 -17.22
C PHE A 125 -2.73 4.25 -18.17
N ALA A 126 -3.71 5.10 -17.86
CA ALA A 126 -4.01 6.29 -18.64
C ALA A 126 -2.80 7.23 -18.73
N SER A 127 -2.08 7.40 -17.62
CA SER A 127 -0.90 8.28 -17.55
C SER A 127 0.28 7.75 -18.39
N ILE A 128 0.47 6.43 -18.44
CA ILE A 128 1.58 5.80 -19.19
C ILE A 128 1.25 5.65 -20.68
N THR A 129 0.05 5.17 -20.99
CA THR A 129 -0.34 4.81 -22.36
C THR A 129 -0.96 5.96 -23.14
N LYS A 130 -1.27 7.07 -22.45
CA LYS A 130 -2.05 8.22 -22.99
C LYS A 130 -3.44 7.83 -23.53
N MET A 131 -3.96 6.66 -23.11
CA MET A 131 -5.32 6.22 -23.38
C MET A 131 -6.32 7.03 -22.55
N ASP A 132 -7.58 7.03 -23.01
CA ASP A 132 -8.67 7.51 -22.17
C ASP A 132 -8.77 6.71 -20.85
N TYR A 133 -9.13 7.41 -19.77
CA TYR A 133 -9.19 6.80 -18.44
C TYR A 133 -10.11 5.58 -18.37
N HIS A 134 -11.28 5.65 -19.01
CA HIS A 134 -12.25 4.54 -18.99
C HIS A 134 -11.74 3.32 -19.77
N GLN A 135 -11.09 3.55 -20.91
CA GLN A 135 -10.46 2.48 -21.67
C GLN A 135 -9.32 1.83 -20.89
N ALA A 136 -8.44 2.64 -20.29
CA ALA A 136 -7.33 2.18 -19.46
C ALA A 136 -7.81 1.35 -18.27
N LEU A 137 -8.87 1.79 -17.58
CA LEU A 137 -9.49 1.09 -16.47
C LEU A 137 -10.06 -0.27 -16.90
N ILE A 138 -10.80 -0.33 -18.01
CA ILE A 138 -11.39 -1.58 -18.51
C ILE A 138 -10.29 -2.58 -18.90
N VAL A 139 -9.27 -2.15 -19.62
CA VAL A 139 -8.15 -3.02 -20.02
C VAL A 139 -7.43 -3.57 -18.78
N GLY A 140 -7.12 -2.71 -17.81
CA GLY A 140 -6.49 -3.13 -16.55
C GLY A 140 -7.35 -4.12 -15.78
N ALA A 141 -8.65 -3.85 -15.64
CA ALA A 141 -9.57 -4.74 -14.94
C ALA A 141 -9.68 -6.11 -15.63
N VAL A 142 -9.77 -6.16 -16.94
CA VAL A 142 -9.83 -7.42 -17.70
C VAL A 142 -8.56 -8.24 -17.50
N VAL A 143 -7.37 -7.62 -17.57
CA VAL A 143 -6.09 -8.31 -17.34
C VAL A 143 -6.04 -8.90 -15.95
N ILE A 144 -6.41 -8.12 -14.92
CA ILE A 144 -6.42 -8.56 -13.52
C ILE A 144 -7.38 -9.75 -13.33
N LEU A 145 -8.59 -9.65 -13.86
CA LEU A 145 -9.58 -10.72 -13.73
C LEU A 145 -9.12 -12.01 -14.40
N ILE A 146 -8.54 -11.93 -15.60
CA ILE A 146 -8.05 -13.11 -16.35
C ILE A 146 -6.96 -13.82 -15.55
N TYR A 147 -5.91 -13.11 -15.10
CA TYR A 147 -4.82 -13.79 -14.41
C TYR A 147 -5.22 -14.32 -13.03
N THR A 148 -6.10 -13.59 -12.32
CA THR A 148 -6.62 -14.02 -11.02
C THR A 148 -7.48 -15.28 -11.16
N PHE A 149 -8.34 -15.31 -12.19
CA PHE A 149 -9.21 -16.44 -12.45
C PHE A 149 -8.42 -17.70 -12.86
N LEU A 150 -7.39 -17.54 -13.71
CA LEU A 150 -6.54 -18.65 -14.16
C LEU A 150 -5.59 -19.14 -13.08
N GLY A 151 -5.03 -18.24 -12.29
CA GLY A 151 -3.95 -18.55 -11.34
C GLY A 151 -4.40 -18.93 -9.94
N GLY A 152 -5.58 -18.53 -9.52
CA GLY A 152 -6.11 -18.78 -8.18
C GLY A 152 -5.24 -18.21 -7.05
N PHE A 153 -5.49 -18.66 -5.82
CA PHE A 153 -4.83 -18.13 -4.61
C PHE A 153 -3.30 -18.30 -4.60
N LEU A 154 -2.78 -19.41 -5.13
CA LEU A 154 -1.34 -19.66 -5.17
C LEU A 154 -0.60 -18.67 -6.08
N ALA A 155 -1.15 -18.41 -7.26
CA ALA A 155 -0.59 -17.43 -8.18
C ALA A 155 -0.61 -16.03 -7.56
N VAL A 156 -1.72 -15.62 -6.93
CA VAL A 156 -1.82 -14.34 -6.23
C VAL A 156 -0.74 -14.20 -5.16
N CYS A 157 -0.55 -15.21 -4.30
CA CYS A 157 0.48 -15.15 -3.25
C CYS A 157 1.91 -15.09 -3.80
N THR A 158 2.18 -15.75 -4.93
CA THR A 158 3.50 -15.73 -5.56
C THR A 158 3.75 -14.40 -6.27
N THR A 159 2.75 -13.88 -6.96
CA THR A 159 2.82 -12.56 -7.59
C THR A 159 2.96 -11.46 -6.54
N ASP A 160 2.21 -11.50 -5.45
CA ASP A 160 2.32 -10.56 -4.34
C ASP A 160 3.76 -10.46 -3.80
N PHE A 161 4.44 -11.59 -3.67
CA PHE A 161 5.82 -11.59 -3.21
C PHE A 161 6.76 -10.86 -4.18
N VAL A 162 6.70 -11.18 -5.48
CA VAL A 162 7.50 -10.52 -6.52
C VAL A 162 7.14 -9.03 -6.61
N GLN A 163 5.87 -8.74 -6.57
CA GLN A 163 5.33 -7.37 -6.60
C GLN A 163 5.81 -6.56 -5.39
N GLY A 164 5.77 -7.13 -4.18
CA GLY A 164 6.27 -6.48 -2.98
C GLY A 164 7.75 -6.11 -3.07
N MET A 165 8.56 -7.00 -3.67
CA MET A 165 9.97 -6.71 -3.93
C MET A 165 10.14 -5.58 -4.95
N MET A 166 9.37 -5.58 -6.04
CA MET A 166 9.39 -4.51 -7.04
C MET A 166 8.95 -3.17 -6.45
N MET A 167 7.91 -3.18 -5.61
CA MET A 167 7.45 -1.99 -4.90
C MET A 167 8.54 -1.40 -3.99
N LEU A 168 9.23 -2.25 -3.22
CA LEU A 168 10.30 -1.81 -2.34
C LEU A 168 11.46 -1.18 -3.13
N VAL A 169 11.89 -1.85 -4.20
CA VAL A 169 12.93 -1.33 -5.09
C VAL A 169 12.49 -0.01 -5.72
N GLY A 170 11.25 0.05 -6.23
CA GLY A 170 10.69 1.25 -6.85
C GLY A 170 10.63 2.43 -5.89
N VAL A 171 10.08 2.22 -4.69
CA VAL A 171 9.96 3.27 -3.66
C VAL A 171 11.33 3.80 -3.26
N LEU A 172 12.31 2.92 -3.00
CA LEU A 172 13.67 3.33 -2.62
C LEU A 172 14.44 4.00 -3.78
N ALA A 173 14.19 3.58 -5.01
CA ALA A 173 14.87 4.13 -6.18
C ALA A 173 14.53 5.62 -6.40
N VAL A 174 13.30 6.05 -6.13
CA VAL A 174 12.85 7.43 -6.38
C VAL A 174 13.74 8.47 -5.67
N PRO A 175 13.86 8.50 -4.33
CA PRO A 175 14.66 9.51 -3.66
C PRO A 175 16.15 9.39 -4.00
N ILE A 176 16.67 8.17 -4.17
CA ILE A 176 18.07 7.94 -4.53
C ILE A 176 18.37 8.52 -5.91
N LEU A 177 17.54 8.24 -6.90
CA LEU A 177 17.72 8.76 -8.26
C LEU A 177 17.56 10.26 -8.33
N VAL A 178 16.59 10.82 -7.61
CA VAL A 178 16.43 12.29 -7.55
C VAL A 178 17.68 12.94 -7.01
N VAL A 179 18.27 12.39 -5.94
CA VAL A 179 19.54 12.92 -5.37
C VAL A 179 20.71 12.78 -6.35
N ILE A 180 20.86 11.63 -7.02
CA ILE A 180 21.97 11.38 -7.94
C ILE A 180 21.84 12.23 -9.21
N VAL A 181 20.64 12.33 -9.78
CA VAL A 181 20.41 12.93 -11.10
C VAL A 181 20.24 14.44 -11.00
N LEU A 182 19.50 14.93 -10.00
CA LEU A 182 19.15 16.34 -9.87
C LEU A 182 19.94 17.08 -8.79
N GLY A 183 20.62 16.34 -7.90
CA GLY A 183 21.34 16.89 -6.74
C GLY A 183 20.39 17.37 -5.63
N THR A 184 20.92 17.44 -4.41
CA THR A 184 20.16 17.88 -3.23
C THR A 184 20.04 19.40 -3.13
N GLY A 185 20.94 20.15 -3.80
CA GLY A 185 21.11 21.59 -3.62
C GLY A 185 19.93 22.45 -4.05
N ASN A 186 19.02 21.90 -4.89
CA ASN A 186 17.92 22.66 -5.46
C ASN A 186 16.55 22.27 -4.87
N ILE A 187 16.44 21.16 -4.16
CA ILE A 187 15.16 20.66 -3.65
C ILE A 187 14.77 21.34 -2.34
N VAL A 188 15.66 21.33 -1.36
CA VAL A 188 15.40 21.88 -0.02
C VAL A 188 15.39 23.42 -0.02
N PRO A 189 16.35 24.12 -0.65
CA PRO A 189 16.30 25.58 -0.76
C PRO A 189 15.06 26.09 -1.51
N ASN A 190 14.60 25.37 -2.54
CA ASN A 190 13.42 25.78 -3.30
C ASN A 190 12.13 25.58 -2.49
N LEU A 191 12.03 24.53 -1.67
CA LEU A 191 10.95 24.39 -0.70
C LEU A 191 10.92 25.56 0.30
N VAL A 192 12.07 26.10 0.68
CA VAL A 192 12.18 27.23 1.62
C VAL A 192 11.92 28.57 0.94
N ASN A 193 12.24 28.69 -0.34
CA ASN A 193 12.12 29.93 -1.11
C ASN A 193 10.89 29.96 -2.04
N SER A 194 10.01 28.94 -1.94
CA SER A 194 8.86 28.85 -2.84
C SER A 194 7.95 30.05 -2.65
N GLY A 195 7.66 30.73 -3.74
CA GLY A 195 6.67 31.81 -3.80
C GLY A 195 5.23 31.31 -3.73
N LEU A 196 5.01 30.03 -3.42
CA LEU A 196 3.71 29.52 -3.02
C LEU A 196 3.32 30.18 -1.69
N ASN A 197 2.05 30.52 -1.54
CA ASN A 197 1.46 31.08 -0.30
C ASN A 197 1.58 30.14 0.92
N VAL A 198 2.42 29.12 0.85
CA VAL A 198 2.68 28.14 1.91
C VAL A 198 4.09 28.40 2.44
N ASP A 199 4.19 28.82 3.69
CA ASP A 199 5.46 28.90 4.39
C ASP A 199 6.08 27.49 4.41
N ALA A 200 7.27 27.33 3.87
CA ALA A 200 7.97 26.03 3.83
C ALA A 200 8.17 25.44 5.23
N LYS A 201 8.29 26.28 6.28
CA LYS A 201 8.34 25.85 7.66
C LYS A 201 7.03 25.17 8.08
N ASP A 202 5.90 25.68 7.63
CA ASP A 202 4.60 25.10 7.93
C ASP A 202 4.37 23.83 7.13
N TYR A 203 4.77 23.79 5.86
CA TYR A 203 4.64 22.61 5.02
C TYR A 203 5.42 21.40 5.54
N LEU A 204 6.63 21.61 6.06
CA LEU A 204 7.47 20.55 6.62
C LEU A 204 7.14 20.22 8.09
N ASN A 205 6.28 21.00 8.73
CA ASN A 205 5.89 20.79 10.12
C ASN A 205 4.67 19.88 10.22
N ILE A 206 4.85 18.71 10.83
CA ILE A 206 3.76 17.74 11.02
C ILE A 206 2.63 18.23 11.93
N PHE A 207 2.84 19.30 12.68
CA PHE A 207 1.87 19.91 13.59
C PHE A 207 1.18 21.14 13.01
N MET A 208 1.48 21.53 11.76
CA MET A 208 0.90 22.68 11.09
C MET A 208 0.13 22.26 9.85
N GLN A 209 -0.95 23.00 9.58
CA GLN A 209 -1.75 22.85 8.36
C GLN A 209 -2.27 24.23 7.96
N ASP A 210 -1.98 24.67 6.74
CA ASP A 210 -2.44 25.96 6.19
C ASP A 210 -2.11 27.15 7.11
N GLY A 211 -0.89 27.18 7.66
CA GLY A 211 -0.42 28.24 8.56
C GLY A 211 -1.02 28.23 9.98
N LYS A 212 -1.74 27.16 10.34
CA LYS A 212 -2.36 27.00 11.67
C LYS A 212 -1.97 25.67 12.31
N PRO A 213 -1.92 25.61 13.66
CA PRO A 213 -1.74 24.32 14.33
C PRO A 213 -2.86 23.35 13.98
N ILE A 214 -2.47 22.12 13.58
CA ILE A 214 -3.44 21.05 13.30
C ILE A 214 -4.21 20.69 14.57
N SER A 215 -5.52 20.49 14.45
CA SER A 215 -6.36 20.14 15.61
C SER A 215 -6.06 18.73 16.12
N GLY A 216 -6.18 18.51 17.44
CA GLY A 216 -6.03 17.17 18.03
C GLY A 216 -7.01 16.14 17.45
N ILE A 217 -8.20 16.57 17.03
CA ILE A 217 -9.20 15.71 16.37
C ILE A 217 -8.70 15.29 14.99
N SER A 218 -8.08 16.19 14.22
CA SER A 218 -7.51 15.86 12.91
C SER A 218 -6.37 14.86 13.05
N ILE A 219 -5.48 15.02 14.03
CA ILE A 219 -4.42 14.05 14.33
C ILE A 219 -5.02 12.69 14.70
N ALA A 220 -5.99 12.67 15.60
CA ALA A 220 -6.67 11.45 16.01
C ALA A 220 -7.36 10.75 14.83
N SER A 221 -8.00 11.50 13.96
CA SER A 221 -8.65 10.99 12.74
C SER A 221 -7.64 10.36 11.78
N GLN A 222 -6.50 10.99 11.57
CA GLN A 222 -5.43 10.45 10.72
C GLN A 222 -4.82 9.19 11.33
N LEU A 223 -4.54 9.18 12.63
CA LEU A 223 -4.03 8.00 13.34
C LEU A 223 -5.03 6.83 13.33
N ALA A 224 -6.32 7.12 13.32
CA ALA A 224 -7.38 6.10 13.32
C ALA A 224 -7.36 5.19 12.06
N TRP A 225 -6.69 5.58 10.98
CA TRP A 225 -6.52 4.71 9.82
C TRP A 225 -5.87 3.37 10.17
N GLY A 226 -4.94 3.37 11.13
CA GLY A 226 -4.31 2.15 11.64
C GLY A 226 -5.30 1.16 12.28
N LEU A 227 -6.44 1.61 12.75
CA LEU A 227 -7.47 0.73 13.31
C LEU A 227 -8.09 -0.19 12.25
N GLY A 228 -8.09 0.21 10.99
CA GLY A 228 -8.58 -0.59 9.87
C GLY A 228 -7.89 -1.95 9.76
N TYR A 229 -6.61 -2.04 10.10
CA TYR A 229 -5.84 -3.28 10.00
C TYR A 229 -6.39 -4.44 10.84
N PHE A 230 -7.04 -4.16 11.94
CA PHE A 230 -7.65 -5.19 12.80
C PHE A 230 -8.84 -5.89 12.15
N GLY A 231 -9.46 -5.27 11.13
CA GLY A 231 -10.62 -5.80 10.43
C GLY A 231 -10.37 -6.20 8.97
N MET A 232 -9.17 -6.00 8.42
CA MET A 232 -8.86 -6.27 7.02
C MET A 232 -8.78 -7.76 6.71
N PRO A 233 -9.75 -8.38 6.00
CA PRO A 233 -9.80 -9.81 5.77
C PRO A 233 -8.57 -10.37 5.06
N HIS A 234 -8.05 -9.68 4.07
CA HIS A 234 -6.88 -10.14 3.31
C HIS A 234 -5.60 -10.21 4.15
N ILE A 235 -5.45 -9.38 5.19
CA ILE A 235 -4.34 -9.45 6.15
C ILE A 235 -4.60 -10.57 7.15
N LEU A 236 -5.81 -10.62 7.71
CA LEU A 236 -6.17 -11.61 8.71
C LEU A 236 -6.09 -13.03 8.16
N LEU A 237 -6.50 -13.27 6.91
CA LEU A 237 -6.37 -14.57 6.24
C LEU A 237 -4.90 -15.04 6.18
N ARG A 238 -3.95 -14.13 5.99
CA ARG A 238 -2.53 -14.48 5.98
C ARG A 238 -2.04 -14.91 7.36
N PHE A 239 -2.53 -14.29 8.43
CA PHE A 239 -2.24 -14.74 9.81
C PHE A 239 -2.85 -16.11 10.07
N MET A 240 -4.06 -16.38 9.58
CA MET A 240 -4.73 -17.68 9.70
C MET A 240 -3.99 -18.77 8.93
N ALA A 241 -3.33 -18.46 7.82
CA ALA A 241 -2.62 -19.40 6.98
C ALA A 241 -1.19 -19.75 7.48
N ILE A 242 -0.62 -19.02 8.44
CA ILE A 242 0.73 -19.29 8.97
C ILE A 242 0.76 -20.66 9.65
N GLU A 243 1.74 -21.50 9.28
CA GLU A 243 1.84 -22.86 9.80
C GLU A 243 2.29 -22.90 11.27
N ASP A 244 3.34 -22.14 11.64
CA ASP A 244 3.97 -22.19 12.95
C ASP A 244 4.06 -20.81 13.60
N GLU A 245 3.59 -20.68 14.84
CA GLU A 245 3.71 -19.46 15.65
C GLU A 245 5.15 -19.00 15.83
N LYS A 246 6.13 -19.90 15.82
CA LYS A 246 7.55 -19.55 15.94
C LYS A 246 8.03 -18.70 14.75
N LYS A 247 7.46 -18.90 13.56
CA LYS A 247 7.76 -18.13 12.36
C LYS A 247 7.15 -16.71 12.39
N LEU A 248 6.12 -16.49 13.21
CA LEU A 248 5.49 -15.17 13.39
C LEU A 248 6.46 -14.10 13.87
N SER A 249 7.43 -14.44 14.70
CA SER A 249 8.42 -13.47 15.19
C SER A 249 9.28 -12.90 14.05
N LEU A 250 9.72 -13.75 13.13
CA LEU A 250 10.48 -13.32 11.95
C LEU A 250 9.59 -12.52 11.01
N SER A 251 8.39 -13.03 10.72
CA SER A 251 7.43 -12.34 9.84
C SER A 251 7.09 -10.94 10.36
N ARG A 252 6.86 -10.79 11.66
CA ARG A 252 6.61 -9.49 12.28
C ARG A 252 7.77 -8.52 12.08
N LYS A 253 9.01 -8.96 12.32
CA LYS A 253 10.19 -8.10 12.14
C LYS A 253 10.32 -7.64 10.69
N VAL A 254 10.21 -8.55 9.74
CA VAL A 254 10.29 -8.24 8.31
C VAL A 254 9.16 -7.27 7.91
N ALA A 255 7.92 -7.58 8.26
CA ALA A 255 6.76 -6.74 7.95
C ALA A 255 6.90 -5.33 8.55
N THR A 256 7.26 -5.22 9.83
CA THR A 256 7.42 -3.92 10.49
C THR A 256 8.53 -3.09 9.86
N THR A 257 9.69 -3.70 9.59
CA THR A 257 10.81 -2.99 8.93
C THR A 257 10.40 -2.49 7.55
N TRP A 258 9.72 -3.34 6.78
CA TRP A 258 9.24 -2.98 5.46
C TRP A 258 8.25 -1.80 5.49
N VAL A 259 7.28 -1.82 6.42
CA VAL A 259 6.29 -0.75 6.60
C VAL A 259 6.95 0.56 7.01
N VAL A 260 7.89 0.54 7.95
CA VAL A 260 8.64 1.74 8.37
C VAL A 260 9.32 2.39 7.17
N ILE A 261 10.08 1.60 6.40
CA ILE A 261 10.83 2.09 5.25
C ILE A 261 9.87 2.65 4.19
N SER A 262 8.88 1.87 3.78
CA SER A 262 8.00 2.24 2.67
C SER A 262 7.13 3.45 2.98
N LEU A 263 6.56 3.57 4.18
CA LEU A 263 5.76 4.73 4.57
C LEU A 263 6.62 5.99 4.74
N ALA A 264 7.81 5.87 5.33
CA ALA A 264 8.73 7.01 5.45
C ALA A 264 9.14 7.53 4.07
N VAL A 265 9.47 6.62 3.15
CA VAL A 265 9.85 7.02 1.79
C VAL A 265 8.66 7.54 0.98
N ALA A 266 7.46 7.01 1.17
CA ALA A 266 6.25 7.53 0.53
C ALA A 266 5.98 8.99 0.94
N VAL A 267 6.13 9.33 2.22
CA VAL A 267 6.06 10.71 2.71
C VAL A 267 7.17 11.57 2.08
N LEU A 268 8.39 11.05 2.04
CA LEU A 268 9.53 11.76 1.45
C LEU A 268 9.32 12.03 -0.05
N ILE A 269 8.73 11.10 -0.81
CA ILE A 269 8.41 11.28 -2.23
C ILE A 269 7.45 12.47 -2.43
N GLY A 270 6.45 12.63 -1.57
CA GLY A 270 5.55 13.79 -1.64
C GLY A 270 6.28 15.11 -1.44
N VAL A 271 7.16 15.17 -0.44
CA VAL A 271 8.00 16.36 -0.17
C VAL A 271 8.95 16.66 -1.33
N ILE A 272 9.65 15.64 -1.83
CA ILE A 272 10.56 15.77 -2.99
C ILE A 272 9.78 16.23 -4.21
N GLY A 273 8.59 15.68 -4.44
CA GLY A 273 7.74 16.03 -5.58
C GLY A 273 7.39 17.52 -5.59
N LEU A 274 7.01 18.08 -4.44
CA LEU A 274 6.76 19.53 -4.35
C LEU A 274 8.04 20.32 -4.59
N GLY A 275 9.17 19.93 -3.99
CA GLY A 275 10.45 20.60 -4.21
C GLY A 275 10.88 20.62 -5.69
N MET A 276 10.62 19.53 -6.43
CA MET A 276 10.88 19.47 -7.88
C MET A 276 9.93 20.36 -8.68
N THR A 277 8.67 20.46 -8.27
CA THR A 277 7.70 21.38 -8.88
C THR A 277 8.14 22.82 -8.69
N GLU A 278 8.53 23.21 -7.48
CA GLU A 278 9.05 24.53 -7.16
C GLU A 278 10.36 24.86 -7.87
N ALA A 279 11.18 23.84 -8.15
CA ALA A 279 12.37 23.98 -8.97
C ALA A 279 12.06 24.12 -10.48
N GLY A 280 10.80 24.15 -10.89
CA GLY A 280 10.38 24.22 -12.29
C GLY A 280 10.70 22.96 -13.11
N LYS A 281 10.95 21.81 -12.43
CA LYS A 281 11.25 20.52 -13.09
C LYS A 281 9.99 19.73 -13.42
N LEU A 282 8.92 19.98 -12.69
CA LEU A 282 7.61 19.34 -12.87
C LEU A 282 6.53 20.42 -12.91
N GLU A 283 5.45 20.14 -13.62
CA GLU A 283 4.24 20.96 -13.59
C GLU A 283 3.54 20.84 -12.24
N MET A 284 2.88 21.93 -11.80
CA MET A 284 2.10 21.92 -10.56
C MET A 284 0.89 21.01 -10.73
N LEU A 285 0.78 20.02 -9.82
CA LEU A 285 -0.33 19.09 -9.78
C LEU A 285 -1.39 19.57 -8.79
N GLN A 286 -2.64 19.65 -9.24
CA GLN A 286 -3.77 20.12 -8.42
C GLN A 286 -4.83 19.03 -8.24
N GLY A 287 -5.48 19.04 -7.08
CA GLY A 287 -6.55 18.10 -6.78
C GLY A 287 -6.13 16.64 -6.92
N SER A 288 -6.91 15.83 -7.62
CA SER A 288 -6.63 14.41 -7.80
C SER A 288 -5.40 14.10 -8.67
N ALA A 289 -4.86 15.08 -9.40
CA ALA A 289 -3.64 14.91 -10.17
C ALA A 289 -2.40 14.77 -9.27
N SER A 290 -2.43 15.29 -8.03
CA SER A 290 -1.35 15.14 -7.05
C SER A 290 -0.98 13.67 -6.79
N GLU A 291 -1.94 12.74 -6.89
CA GLU A 291 -1.70 11.31 -6.76
C GLU A 291 -0.75 10.75 -7.83
N THR A 292 -0.57 11.44 -8.96
CA THR A 292 0.35 11.02 -10.03
C THR A 292 1.78 11.50 -9.84
N ILE A 293 2.11 12.14 -8.71
CA ILE A 293 3.44 12.75 -8.48
C ILE A 293 4.58 11.73 -8.67
N ILE A 294 4.46 10.53 -8.15
CA ILE A 294 5.48 9.49 -8.29
C ILE A 294 5.65 9.07 -9.76
N VAL A 295 4.56 9.04 -10.53
CA VAL A 295 4.58 8.73 -11.98
C VAL A 295 5.31 9.83 -12.73
N LYS A 296 5.03 11.10 -12.42
CA LYS A 296 5.70 12.25 -13.03
C LYS A 296 7.19 12.30 -12.71
N ILE A 297 7.57 11.95 -11.49
CA ILE A 297 8.99 11.81 -11.12
C ILE A 297 9.65 10.68 -11.92
N ALA A 298 9.01 9.51 -12.03
CA ALA A 298 9.53 8.39 -12.80
C ALA A 298 9.69 8.74 -14.29
N ASP A 299 8.72 9.45 -14.88
CA ASP A 299 8.75 9.92 -16.25
C ASP A 299 9.91 10.90 -16.47
N LEU A 300 10.05 11.90 -15.59
CA LEU A 300 11.19 12.82 -15.66
C LEU A 300 12.52 12.08 -15.52
N LEU A 301 12.68 11.17 -14.57
CA LEU A 301 13.91 10.41 -14.40
C LEU A 301 14.26 9.58 -15.63
N SER A 302 13.27 9.09 -16.37
CA SER A 302 13.49 8.32 -17.60
C SER A 302 14.22 9.10 -18.69
N THR A 303 14.16 10.44 -18.67
CA THR A 303 14.85 11.31 -19.64
C THR A 303 16.35 11.43 -19.40
N TYR A 304 16.87 10.99 -18.24
CA TYR A 304 18.28 11.13 -17.84
C TYR A 304 19.16 9.91 -18.17
N GLY A 305 18.67 8.99 -18.99
CA GLY A 305 19.45 7.87 -19.50
C GLY A 305 18.83 6.50 -19.24
N ILE A 306 19.50 5.44 -19.73
CA ILE A 306 18.94 4.08 -19.72
C ILE A 306 18.75 3.54 -18.31
N ILE A 307 19.69 3.75 -17.39
CA ILE A 307 19.58 3.23 -16.02
C ILE A 307 18.43 3.90 -15.26
N PRO A 308 18.29 5.25 -15.21
CA PRO A 308 17.12 5.91 -14.65
C PRO A 308 15.80 5.49 -15.34
N ALA A 309 15.81 5.28 -16.66
CA ALA A 309 14.62 4.82 -17.39
C ALA A 309 14.18 3.41 -16.98
N LEU A 310 15.12 2.45 -16.82
CA LEU A 310 14.80 1.10 -16.33
C LEU A 310 14.26 1.12 -14.90
N LEU A 311 14.85 1.93 -14.02
CA LEU A 311 14.37 2.08 -12.66
C LEU A 311 13.02 2.80 -12.62
N GLY A 312 12.80 3.81 -13.47
CA GLY A 312 11.49 4.43 -13.69
C GLY A 312 10.43 3.41 -14.10
N GLY A 313 10.76 2.54 -15.06
CA GLY A 313 9.91 1.41 -15.45
C GLY A 313 9.61 0.44 -14.30
N THR A 314 10.60 0.16 -13.45
CA THR A 314 10.40 -0.68 -12.24
C THR A 314 9.46 -0.01 -11.23
N ILE A 315 9.56 1.31 -11.06
CA ILE A 315 8.65 2.09 -10.21
C ILE A 315 7.22 1.96 -10.72
N LEU A 316 7.00 2.21 -12.01
CA LEU A 316 5.69 2.12 -12.63
C LEU A 316 5.10 0.70 -12.56
N ALA A 317 5.94 -0.32 -12.80
CA ALA A 317 5.56 -1.72 -12.63
C ALA A 317 5.19 -2.05 -11.17
N GLY A 318 5.93 -1.51 -10.20
CA GLY A 318 5.62 -1.64 -8.77
C GLY A 318 4.27 -1.01 -8.39
N ILE A 319 3.96 0.17 -8.94
CA ILE A 319 2.66 0.83 -8.71
C ILE A 319 1.55 -0.02 -9.33
N LEU A 320 1.72 -0.49 -10.57
CA LEU A 320 0.75 -1.37 -11.23
C LEU A 320 0.53 -2.64 -10.42
N ALA A 321 1.61 -3.25 -9.96
CA ALA A 321 1.57 -4.42 -9.10
C ALA A 321 0.77 -4.19 -7.80
N SER A 322 0.85 -2.99 -7.22
CA SER A 322 0.11 -2.65 -6.00
C SER A 322 -1.39 -2.48 -6.20
N THR A 323 -1.85 -2.36 -7.45
CA THR A 323 -3.27 -2.22 -7.79
C THR A 323 -3.92 -3.55 -8.14
N MET A 324 -3.11 -4.58 -8.34
CA MET A 324 -3.54 -5.94 -8.68
C MET A 324 -3.75 -6.81 -7.45
#